data_ff5fdb13611e94d95f5072f89eb17477
#
_entry.id   ff5fdb13611e94d95f5072f89eb17477
#
_cell.length_a   1.000
_cell.length_b   1.000
_cell.length_c   1.000
_cell.angle_alpha   90.00
_cell.angle_beta   90.00
_cell.angle_gamma   90.00
#
_symmetry.space_group_name_H-M   'P 1'
#
loop_
_entity.id
_entity.type
_entity.pdbx_description
1 polymer ?
#
loop_
_entity_poly.entity_id
_entity_poly.type
_entity_poly.pdbx_seq_one_letter_code
_entity_poly.pdbx_strand_id
1 'polypeptide(L)'
;MKRKGKISRKTKETSISVDLNIDGKGKYKIDTGIGFLNHMLEQLSKHSSIDMNIKAKGDTHIDLHHTTEDTGIAIGEALKKALKKSVGIRRYAHAMIPMDETLSRVAIDISNRPYLIWKVNLKVEKLGEMDTELFKEWFQAFAQAAGITLHVENIYGDNSHHIIESCFKGLARSLRAALEIDPRNSKSIPSTKGSL
;
A
#
# COMPACT_ATOMS: atom_id res chain seq x y z
N MET A 1 -5.47 -17.10 14.76
CA MET A 1 -6.35 -15.90 14.85
C MET A 1 -6.24 -15.18 13.51
N LYS A 2 -7.33 -14.81 12.85
CA LYS A 2 -7.26 -14.09 11.56
C LYS A 2 -6.74 -12.65 11.79
N ARG A 3 -5.75 -12.22 11.02
CA ARG A 3 -5.18 -10.87 11.08
C ARG A 3 -6.05 -9.91 10.26
N LYS A 4 -6.99 -9.25 10.95
CA LYS A 4 -7.94 -8.32 10.33
C LYS A 4 -7.83 -6.93 10.95
N GLY A 5 -7.96 -5.91 10.11
CA GLY A 5 -8.02 -4.51 10.50
C GLY A 5 -9.24 -3.83 9.87
N LYS A 6 -9.95 -3.06 10.68
CA LYS A 6 -11.10 -2.27 10.23
C LYS A 6 -10.95 -0.84 10.75
N ILE A 7 -11.03 0.11 9.84
CA ILE A 7 -10.96 1.55 10.08
C ILE A 7 -12.19 2.23 9.50
N SER A 8 -12.67 3.23 10.21
CA SER A 8 -13.62 4.22 9.71
C SER A 8 -13.05 5.59 10.08
N ARG A 9 -12.66 6.35 9.08
CA ARG A 9 -12.08 7.70 9.22
C ARG A 9 -13.03 8.71 8.59
N LYS A 10 -13.34 9.76 9.34
CA LYS A 10 -14.20 10.84 8.86
C LYS A 10 -13.58 12.19 9.25
N THR A 11 -13.43 13.05 8.27
CA THR A 11 -13.02 14.44 8.41
C THR A 11 -14.11 15.36 7.87
N LYS A 12 -13.81 16.63 7.69
CA LYS A 12 -14.68 17.56 6.95
C LYS A 12 -14.62 17.34 5.44
N GLU A 13 -13.52 16.77 4.95
CA GLU A 13 -13.16 16.61 3.55
C GLU A 13 -13.50 15.21 3.03
N THR A 14 -13.31 14.18 3.86
CA THR A 14 -13.45 12.78 3.44
C THR A 14 -14.21 11.92 4.45
N SER A 15 -14.80 10.83 3.94
CA SER A 15 -15.38 9.75 4.75
C SER A 15 -14.97 8.42 4.16
N ILE A 16 -14.11 7.68 4.87
CA ILE A 16 -13.44 6.48 4.36
C ILE A 16 -13.64 5.32 5.31
N SER A 17 -14.01 4.17 4.76
CA SER A 17 -14.07 2.89 5.48
C SER A 17 -13.18 1.86 4.79
N VAL A 18 -12.38 1.16 5.58
CA VAL A 18 -11.47 0.11 5.13
C VAL A 18 -11.64 -1.12 6.00
N ASP A 19 -11.83 -2.29 5.38
CA ASP A 19 -11.81 -3.60 6.04
C ASP A 19 -10.79 -4.49 5.33
N LEU A 20 -9.73 -4.87 6.04
CA LEU A 20 -8.63 -5.69 5.52
C LEU A 20 -8.58 -7.05 6.21
N ASN A 21 -8.27 -8.10 5.43
CA ASN A 21 -7.88 -9.40 5.93
C ASN A 21 -6.53 -9.79 5.32
N ILE A 22 -5.46 -9.72 6.12
CA ILE A 22 -4.10 -10.05 5.67
C ILE A 22 -4.00 -11.51 5.21
N ASP A 23 -4.70 -12.41 5.89
CA ASP A 23 -4.74 -13.86 5.59
C ASP A 23 -5.84 -14.19 4.56
N GLY A 24 -6.00 -13.31 3.56
CA GLY A 24 -7.00 -13.39 2.52
C GLY A 24 -6.57 -14.17 1.28
N LYS A 25 -7.27 -13.90 0.17
CA LYS A 25 -7.02 -14.48 -1.16
C LYS A 25 -6.97 -13.41 -2.25
N GLY A 26 -6.86 -12.11 -1.88
CA GLY A 26 -6.88 -10.98 -2.81
C GLY A 26 -8.28 -10.71 -3.38
N LYS A 27 -9.33 -10.91 -2.59
CA LYS A 27 -10.68 -10.48 -2.94
C LYS A 27 -10.84 -9.00 -2.63
N TYR A 28 -11.43 -8.25 -3.54
CA TYR A 28 -11.59 -6.83 -3.36
C TYR A 28 -13.00 -6.32 -3.72
N LYS A 29 -13.39 -5.25 -3.04
CA LYS A 29 -14.50 -4.38 -3.37
C LYS A 29 -14.03 -2.95 -3.07
N ILE A 30 -13.71 -2.18 -4.09
CA ILE A 30 -13.04 -0.89 -3.96
C ILE A 30 -13.83 0.16 -4.72
N ASP A 31 -14.16 1.23 -4.00
CA ASP A 31 -14.88 2.39 -4.53
C ASP A 31 -14.34 3.65 -3.83
N THR A 32 -13.46 4.38 -4.51
CA THR A 32 -12.90 5.65 -4.03
C THR A 32 -13.46 6.86 -4.76
N GLY A 33 -14.27 6.64 -5.79
CA GLY A 33 -14.70 7.70 -6.71
C GLY A 33 -13.61 8.10 -7.71
N ILE A 34 -12.40 7.52 -7.65
CA ILE A 34 -11.26 7.82 -8.53
C ILE A 34 -10.90 6.54 -9.28
N GLY A 35 -11.23 6.49 -10.58
CA GLY A 35 -11.13 5.26 -11.37
C GLY A 35 -9.72 4.66 -11.41
N PHE A 36 -8.68 5.49 -11.62
CA PHE A 36 -7.31 5.01 -11.67
C PHE A 36 -6.79 4.53 -10.31
N LEU A 37 -7.16 5.22 -9.21
CA LEU A 37 -6.82 4.78 -7.86
C LEU A 37 -7.49 3.44 -7.53
N ASN A 38 -8.77 3.26 -7.90
CA ASN A 38 -9.46 1.97 -7.74
C ASN A 38 -8.65 0.85 -8.40
N HIS A 39 -8.25 1.04 -9.66
CA HIS A 39 -7.45 0.08 -10.40
C HIS A 39 -6.12 -0.25 -9.69
N MET A 40 -5.40 0.74 -9.17
CA MET A 40 -4.15 0.52 -8.43
C MET A 40 -4.37 -0.26 -7.13
N LEU A 41 -5.43 0.04 -6.38
CA LEU A 41 -5.77 -0.66 -5.15
C LEU A 41 -6.26 -2.10 -5.40
N GLU A 42 -6.90 -2.36 -6.52
CA GLU A 42 -7.24 -3.72 -6.98
C GLU A 42 -5.99 -4.54 -7.26
N GLN A 43 -4.96 -3.95 -7.94
CA GLN A 43 -3.65 -4.59 -8.11
C GLN A 43 -3.00 -4.87 -6.76
N LEU A 44 -3.05 -3.90 -5.84
CA LEU A 44 -2.51 -4.07 -4.49
C LEU A 44 -3.17 -5.25 -3.76
N SER A 45 -4.51 -5.31 -3.74
CA SER A 45 -5.25 -6.42 -3.13
C SER A 45 -4.92 -7.76 -3.78
N LYS A 46 -5.03 -7.83 -5.11
CA LYS A 46 -4.86 -9.07 -5.86
C LYS A 46 -3.49 -9.68 -5.67
N HIS A 47 -2.43 -8.88 -5.84
CA HIS A 47 -1.05 -9.37 -5.82
C HIS A 47 -0.48 -9.56 -4.42
N SER A 48 -1.02 -8.87 -3.40
CA SER A 48 -0.66 -9.11 -1.99
C SER A 48 -1.40 -10.29 -1.38
N SER A 49 -2.47 -10.77 -2.01
CA SER A 49 -3.45 -11.72 -1.44
C SER A 49 -4.18 -11.19 -0.19
N ILE A 50 -4.14 -9.89 0.08
CA ILE A 50 -4.91 -9.26 1.14
C ILE A 50 -6.33 -9.01 0.62
N ASP A 51 -7.35 -9.51 1.33
CA ASP A 51 -8.72 -9.11 1.00
C ASP A 51 -8.94 -7.66 1.45
N MET A 52 -9.51 -6.83 0.55
CA MET A 52 -9.74 -5.41 0.78
C MET A 52 -11.18 -5.01 0.43
N ASN A 53 -11.90 -4.44 1.41
CA ASN A 53 -13.17 -3.75 1.15
C ASN A 53 -12.99 -2.28 1.53
N ILE A 54 -13.01 -1.41 0.53
CA ILE A 54 -12.69 0.01 0.66
C ILE A 54 -13.83 0.82 0.04
N LYS A 55 -14.34 1.77 0.82
CA LYS A 55 -15.27 2.78 0.33
C LYS A 55 -14.80 4.15 0.81
N ALA A 56 -14.59 5.07 -0.12
CA ALA A 56 -14.25 6.44 0.15
C ALA A 56 -15.22 7.39 -0.55
N LYS A 57 -15.52 8.50 0.12
CA LYS A 57 -16.20 9.65 -0.43
C LYS A 57 -15.47 10.88 0.05
N GLY A 58 -14.94 11.67 -0.86
CA GLY A 58 -14.26 12.93 -0.57
C GLY A 58 -14.81 14.08 -1.39
N ASP A 59 -14.20 15.24 -1.21
CA ASP A 59 -14.47 16.51 -1.86
C ASP A 59 -13.80 16.63 -3.25
N THR A 60 -13.96 15.58 -4.07
CA THR A 60 -13.35 15.47 -5.42
C THR A 60 -13.70 16.58 -6.39
N HIS A 61 -14.66 17.44 -6.03
CA HIS A 61 -14.97 18.67 -6.77
C HIS A 61 -13.92 19.78 -6.59
N ILE A 62 -13.07 19.68 -5.54
CA ILE A 62 -11.91 20.54 -5.34
C ILE A 62 -10.74 20.00 -6.16
N ASP A 63 -10.24 18.82 -5.77
CA ASP A 63 -9.28 18.01 -6.50
C ASP A 63 -9.30 16.55 -5.97
N LEU A 64 -8.35 15.74 -6.37
CA LEU A 64 -8.27 14.33 -5.94
C LEU A 64 -7.31 14.10 -4.75
N HIS A 65 -6.67 15.17 -4.24
CA HIS A 65 -5.58 15.07 -3.24
C HIS A 65 -6.09 14.46 -1.93
N HIS A 66 -7.07 15.10 -1.28
CA HIS A 66 -7.57 14.68 0.03
C HIS A 66 -8.06 13.22 0.02
N THR A 67 -8.80 12.83 -1.03
CA THR A 67 -9.31 11.46 -1.15
C THR A 67 -8.17 10.45 -1.33
N THR A 68 -7.16 10.79 -2.11
CA THR A 68 -5.99 9.94 -2.37
C THR A 68 -5.17 9.76 -1.12
N GLU A 69 -4.75 10.84 -0.46
CA GLU A 69 -3.95 10.80 0.76
C GLU A 69 -4.66 10.06 1.89
N ASP A 70 -5.90 10.45 2.18
CA ASP A 70 -6.71 9.87 3.27
C ASP A 70 -7.00 8.38 3.05
N THR A 71 -7.12 7.93 1.79
CA THR A 71 -7.22 6.50 1.46
C THR A 71 -5.92 5.76 1.82
N GLY A 72 -4.77 6.35 1.54
CA GLY A 72 -3.46 5.83 1.96
C GLY A 72 -3.35 5.71 3.48
N ILE A 73 -3.73 6.77 4.22
CA ILE A 73 -3.77 6.76 5.69
C ILE A 73 -4.66 5.63 6.21
N ALA A 74 -5.91 5.55 5.74
CA ALA A 74 -6.88 4.58 6.24
C ALA A 74 -6.45 3.12 5.98
N ILE A 75 -5.85 2.83 4.81
CA ILE A 75 -5.31 1.51 4.49
C ILE A 75 -4.10 1.19 5.38
N GLY A 76 -3.19 2.15 5.58
CA GLY A 76 -2.03 2.01 6.46
C GLY A 76 -2.43 1.72 7.91
N GLU A 77 -3.38 2.47 8.46
CA GLU A 77 -3.92 2.24 9.80
C GLU A 77 -4.59 0.86 9.94
N ALA A 78 -5.35 0.45 8.91
CA ALA A 78 -6.00 -0.86 8.90
C ALA A 78 -4.97 -1.99 8.87
N LEU A 79 -3.88 -1.85 8.10
CA LEU A 79 -2.77 -2.79 8.07
C LEU A 79 -2.08 -2.87 9.45
N LYS A 80 -1.73 -1.74 10.04
CA LYS A 80 -1.12 -1.66 11.38
C LYS A 80 -2.01 -2.33 12.44
N LYS A 81 -3.31 -2.06 12.40
CA LYS A 81 -4.30 -2.68 13.29
C LYS A 81 -4.40 -4.20 13.12
N ALA A 82 -4.32 -4.69 11.88
CA ALA A 82 -4.35 -6.12 11.58
C ALA A 82 -3.08 -6.84 12.08
N LEU A 83 -1.92 -6.20 12.00
CA LEU A 83 -0.62 -6.74 12.43
C LEU A 83 -0.49 -6.85 13.94
N LYS A 84 -1.11 -5.97 14.71
CA LYS A 84 -1.01 -5.92 16.18
C LYS A 84 0.46 -5.81 16.65
N LYS A 85 1.02 -6.92 17.18
CA LYS A 85 2.39 -7.00 17.72
C LYS A 85 3.42 -7.44 16.70
N SER A 86 3.07 -7.63 15.43
CA SER A 86 3.98 -8.11 14.37
C SER A 86 4.75 -9.40 14.72
N VAL A 87 4.12 -10.31 15.50
CA VAL A 87 4.74 -11.57 15.92
C VAL A 87 4.77 -12.55 14.76
N GLY A 88 5.90 -13.20 14.58
CA GLY A 88 6.11 -14.31 13.66
C GLY A 88 6.19 -13.93 12.19
N ILE A 89 6.12 -12.66 11.81
CA ILE A 89 6.22 -12.24 10.41
C ILE A 89 7.68 -12.30 9.91
N ARG A 90 7.89 -12.39 8.59
CA ARG A 90 9.23 -12.29 7.99
C ARG A 90 9.82 -10.89 8.11
N ARG A 91 8.99 -9.86 8.18
CA ARG A 91 9.34 -8.45 8.39
C ARG A 91 9.91 -7.75 7.16
N TYR A 92 10.95 -8.30 6.54
CA TYR A 92 11.62 -7.71 5.38
C TYR A 92 11.22 -8.43 4.11
N ALA A 93 11.03 -7.68 3.03
CA ALA A 93 10.89 -8.25 1.69
C ALA A 93 11.18 -7.22 0.62
N HIS A 94 11.38 -7.71 -0.59
CA HIS A 94 11.48 -6.90 -1.79
C HIS A 94 10.86 -7.61 -2.97
N ALA A 95 10.57 -6.86 -4.02
CA ALA A 95 10.14 -7.38 -5.30
C ALA A 95 10.69 -6.53 -6.44
N MET A 96 11.08 -7.19 -7.52
CA MET A 96 11.34 -6.56 -8.81
C MET A 96 10.20 -6.95 -9.75
N ILE A 97 9.52 -5.99 -10.31
CA ILE A 97 8.32 -6.19 -11.12
C ILE A 97 8.56 -5.66 -12.53
N PRO A 98 8.64 -6.55 -13.52
CA PRO A 98 8.60 -6.16 -14.91
C PRO A 98 7.14 -5.90 -15.33
N MET A 99 6.93 -4.94 -16.19
CA MET A 99 5.68 -4.71 -16.91
C MET A 99 6.02 -4.17 -18.30
N ASP A 100 5.99 -5.04 -19.28
CA ASP A 100 6.46 -4.79 -20.65
C ASP A 100 7.86 -4.14 -20.67
N GLU A 101 7.98 -2.88 -21.08
CA GLU A 101 9.24 -2.13 -21.15
C GLU A 101 9.71 -1.56 -19.80
N THR A 102 8.92 -1.72 -18.74
CA THR A 102 9.16 -1.13 -17.42
C THR A 102 9.71 -2.15 -16.44
N LEU A 103 10.64 -1.72 -15.61
CA LEU A 103 11.09 -2.47 -14.43
C LEU A 103 11.10 -1.57 -13.20
N SER A 104 10.38 -1.97 -12.15
CA SER A 104 10.38 -1.29 -10.87
C SER A 104 10.83 -2.21 -9.74
N ARG A 105 11.44 -1.62 -8.71
CA ARG A 105 11.91 -2.28 -7.49
C ARG A 105 11.22 -1.68 -6.27
N VAL A 106 10.71 -2.54 -5.38
CA VAL A 106 10.13 -2.13 -4.10
C VAL A 106 10.73 -2.96 -2.99
N ALA A 107 11.16 -2.30 -1.90
CA ALA A 107 11.65 -2.96 -0.68
C ALA A 107 10.94 -2.40 0.55
N ILE A 108 10.66 -3.28 1.53
CA ILE A 108 9.86 -2.95 2.71
C ILE A 108 10.49 -3.51 3.99
N ASP A 109 10.43 -2.74 5.09
CA ASP A 109 10.66 -3.18 6.47
C ASP A 109 9.43 -2.83 7.32
N ILE A 110 8.79 -3.83 7.92
CA ILE A 110 7.71 -3.67 8.89
C ILE A 110 8.35 -3.30 10.23
N SER A 111 8.78 -2.06 10.37
CA SER A 111 9.71 -1.61 11.40
C SER A 111 9.09 -0.76 12.51
N ASN A 112 7.83 -0.32 12.34
CA ASN A 112 7.19 0.76 13.10
C ASN A 112 8.02 2.08 13.09
N ARG A 113 8.88 2.25 12.07
CA ARG A 113 9.63 3.47 11.75
C ARG A 113 9.26 3.91 10.35
N PRO A 114 8.27 4.81 10.21
CA PRO A 114 7.79 5.22 8.90
C PRO A 114 8.84 6.02 8.15
N TYR A 115 9.09 5.61 6.91
CA TYR A 115 9.97 6.33 6.01
C TYR A 115 9.66 5.95 4.56
N LEU A 116 9.60 6.92 3.66
CA LEU A 116 9.48 6.67 2.22
C LEU A 116 10.72 7.17 1.48
N ILE A 117 11.32 6.30 0.68
CA ILE A 117 12.20 6.69 -0.42
C ILE A 117 11.44 6.51 -1.73
N TRP A 118 11.26 7.61 -2.44
CA TRP A 118 10.55 7.66 -3.71
C TRP A 118 11.49 8.07 -4.83
N LYS A 119 11.81 7.13 -5.73
CA LYS A 119 12.65 7.33 -6.92
C LYS A 119 11.87 6.90 -8.17
N VAL A 120 10.72 7.52 -8.36
CA VAL A 120 9.87 7.28 -9.52
C VAL A 120 9.64 8.60 -10.23
N ASN A 121 9.96 8.63 -11.52
CA ASN A 121 9.73 9.77 -12.38
C ASN A 121 8.67 9.42 -13.41
N LEU A 122 7.55 10.13 -13.40
CA LEU A 122 6.46 9.97 -14.34
C LEU A 122 6.54 11.10 -15.37
N LYS A 123 6.44 10.76 -16.66
CA LYS A 123 6.66 11.67 -17.79
C LYS A 123 5.42 12.49 -18.16
N VAL A 124 4.26 12.15 -17.60
CA VAL A 124 2.97 12.81 -17.86
C VAL A 124 2.41 13.40 -16.59
N GLU A 125 1.64 14.46 -16.71
CA GLU A 125 1.02 15.14 -15.58
C GLU A 125 -0.16 14.36 -15.00
N LYS A 126 -0.89 13.61 -15.85
CA LYS A 126 -2.09 12.86 -15.44
C LYS A 126 -2.12 11.45 -16.01
N LEU A 127 -2.74 10.55 -15.24
CA LEU A 127 -3.17 9.22 -15.67
C LEU A 127 -4.69 9.11 -15.45
N GLY A 128 -5.45 9.11 -16.53
CA GLY A 128 -6.89 9.37 -16.47
C GLY A 128 -7.15 10.78 -15.93
N GLU A 129 -7.94 10.89 -14.88
CA GLU A 129 -8.22 12.16 -14.19
C GLU A 129 -7.25 12.47 -13.05
N MET A 130 -6.40 11.50 -12.66
CA MET A 130 -5.53 11.57 -11.50
C MET A 130 -4.19 12.22 -11.83
N ASP A 131 -3.80 13.26 -11.07
CA ASP A 131 -2.50 13.89 -11.18
C ASP A 131 -1.41 12.95 -10.68
N THR A 132 -0.30 12.87 -11.41
CA THR A 132 0.75 11.87 -11.15
C THR A 132 1.54 12.12 -9.87
N GLU A 133 1.57 13.35 -9.38
CA GLU A 133 2.17 13.70 -8.09
C GLU A 133 1.45 13.02 -6.91
N LEU A 134 0.15 12.75 -7.03
CA LEU A 134 -0.66 12.14 -5.99
C LEU A 134 -0.28 10.69 -5.66
N PHE A 135 0.44 10.01 -6.55
CA PHE A 135 0.94 8.66 -6.24
C PHE A 135 1.98 8.69 -5.14
N LYS A 136 2.90 9.65 -5.18
CA LYS A 136 3.88 9.82 -4.10
C LYS A 136 3.19 10.13 -2.77
N GLU A 137 2.17 10.99 -2.78
CA GLU A 137 1.40 11.34 -1.58
C GLU A 137 0.68 10.11 -1.00
N TRP A 138 0.06 9.30 -1.86
CA TRP A 138 -0.55 8.05 -1.41
C TRP A 138 0.46 7.09 -0.75
N PHE A 139 1.63 6.87 -1.39
CA PHE A 139 2.68 6.00 -0.85
C PHE A 139 3.26 6.53 0.46
N GLN A 140 3.41 7.86 0.58
CA GLN A 140 3.87 8.53 1.79
C GLN A 140 2.88 8.34 2.94
N ALA A 141 1.61 8.65 2.70
CA ALA A 141 0.52 8.51 3.66
C ALA A 141 0.38 7.06 4.14
N PHE A 142 0.41 6.10 3.21
CA PHE A 142 0.38 4.68 3.52
C PHE A 142 1.58 4.25 4.39
N ALA A 143 2.80 4.61 4.00
CA ALA A 143 4.01 4.22 4.75
C ALA A 143 4.01 4.79 6.17
N GLN A 144 3.59 6.04 6.33
CA GLN A 144 3.48 6.71 7.63
C GLN A 144 2.43 6.04 8.52
N ALA A 145 1.23 5.86 8.03
CA ALA A 145 0.13 5.30 8.80
C ALA A 145 0.35 3.81 9.16
N ALA A 146 0.94 3.04 8.25
CA ALA A 146 1.30 1.65 8.49
C ALA A 146 2.51 1.47 9.42
N GLY A 147 3.34 2.51 9.59
CA GLY A 147 4.58 2.45 10.36
C GLY A 147 5.67 1.63 9.68
N ILE A 148 5.81 1.75 8.36
CA ILE A 148 6.75 0.98 7.57
C ILE A 148 7.84 1.84 6.95
N THR A 149 9.03 1.28 6.79
CA THR A 149 10.06 1.81 5.89
C THR A 149 9.81 1.24 4.51
N LEU A 150 9.64 2.11 3.51
CA LEU A 150 9.27 1.74 2.14
C LEU A 150 10.19 2.43 1.14
N HIS A 151 10.81 1.66 0.27
CA HIS A 151 11.60 2.15 -0.85
C HIS A 151 10.93 1.75 -2.15
N VAL A 152 10.64 2.73 -3.01
CA VAL A 152 10.03 2.55 -4.32
C VAL A 152 10.92 3.21 -5.36
N GLU A 153 11.36 2.44 -6.33
CA GLU A 153 12.23 2.91 -7.41
C GLU A 153 11.78 2.32 -8.75
N ASN A 154 11.57 3.18 -9.73
CA ASN A 154 11.51 2.77 -11.13
C ASN A 154 12.93 2.77 -11.69
N ILE A 155 13.41 1.63 -12.17
CA ILE A 155 14.76 1.46 -12.69
C ILE A 155 14.83 1.97 -14.12
N TYR A 156 13.84 1.62 -14.93
CA TYR A 156 13.60 2.13 -16.28
C TYR A 156 12.15 1.88 -16.70
N GLY A 157 11.69 2.62 -17.68
CA GLY A 157 10.36 2.52 -18.29
C GLY A 157 9.97 3.81 -18.99
N ASP A 158 9.02 3.71 -19.91
CA ASP A 158 8.56 4.83 -20.72
C ASP A 158 7.08 5.14 -20.54
N ASN A 159 6.24 4.12 -20.35
CA ASN A 159 4.82 4.29 -20.13
C ASN A 159 4.52 4.55 -18.64
N SER A 160 4.05 5.74 -18.32
CA SER A 160 3.76 6.14 -16.92
C SER A 160 2.71 5.27 -16.23
N HIS A 161 1.74 4.71 -16.98
CA HIS A 161 0.79 3.74 -16.42
C HIS A 161 1.52 2.45 -16.00
N HIS A 162 2.36 1.89 -16.88
CA HIS A 162 3.16 0.70 -16.56
C HIS A 162 4.09 0.95 -15.38
N ILE A 163 4.72 2.12 -15.32
CA ILE A 163 5.60 2.50 -14.21
C ILE A 163 4.84 2.45 -12.89
N ILE A 164 3.71 3.17 -12.78
CA ILE A 164 3.01 3.26 -11.50
C ILE A 164 2.33 1.93 -11.12
N GLU A 165 1.76 1.22 -12.07
CA GLU A 165 1.17 -0.09 -11.80
C GLU A 165 2.22 -1.11 -11.34
N SER A 166 3.43 -1.10 -11.92
CA SER A 166 4.54 -1.94 -11.45
C SER A 166 4.98 -1.60 -10.03
N CYS A 167 4.92 -0.33 -9.62
CA CYS A 167 5.17 0.10 -8.24
C CYS A 167 4.12 -0.46 -7.26
N PHE A 168 2.83 -0.38 -7.60
CA PHE A 168 1.76 -0.95 -6.76
C PHE A 168 1.84 -2.48 -6.70
N LYS A 169 2.13 -3.17 -7.80
CA LYS A 169 2.41 -4.62 -7.81
C LYS A 169 3.63 -4.98 -6.97
N GLY A 170 4.68 -4.15 -7.03
CA GLY A 170 5.90 -4.28 -6.24
C GLY A 170 5.61 -4.17 -4.74
N LEU A 171 4.86 -3.15 -4.33
CA LEU A 171 4.38 -3.01 -2.96
C LEU A 171 3.55 -4.24 -2.53
N ALA A 172 2.62 -4.67 -3.37
CA ALA A 172 1.78 -5.82 -3.10
C ALA A 172 2.58 -7.11 -2.85
N ARG A 173 3.54 -7.41 -3.72
CA ARG A 173 4.40 -8.61 -3.62
C ARG A 173 5.33 -8.54 -2.41
N SER A 174 5.88 -7.36 -2.13
CA SER A 174 6.72 -7.13 -0.95
C SER A 174 5.91 -7.26 0.33
N LEU A 175 4.71 -6.69 0.41
CA LEU A 175 3.79 -6.88 1.54
C LEU A 175 3.46 -8.35 1.75
N ARG A 176 3.07 -9.07 0.70
CA ARG A 176 2.76 -10.50 0.79
C ARG A 176 3.90 -11.27 1.46
N ALA A 177 5.13 -11.09 0.98
CA ALA A 177 6.28 -11.80 1.50
C ALA A 177 6.66 -11.35 2.92
N ALA A 178 6.67 -10.04 3.22
CA ALA A 178 7.02 -9.51 4.54
C ALA A 178 6.02 -9.94 5.64
N LEU A 179 4.75 -10.10 5.27
CA LEU A 179 3.65 -10.45 6.19
C LEU A 179 3.47 -11.96 6.38
N GLU A 180 4.14 -12.80 5.58
CA GLU A 180 4.14 -14.25 5.77
C GLU A 180 4.69 -14.62 7.15
N ILE A 181 4.08 -15.62 7.77
CA ILE A 181 4.59 -16.17 9.03
C ILE A 181 5.82 -17.02 8.73
N ASP A 182 6.93 -16.70 9.38
CA ASP A 182 8.14 -17.53 9.35
C ASP A 182 7.92 -18.77 10.23
N PRO A 183 7.88 -19.99 9.67
CA PRO A 183 7.64 -21.20 10.44
C PRO A 183 8.72 -21.49 11.49
N ARG A 184 9.95 -20.97 11.29
CA ARG A 184 11.06 -21.13 12.23
C ARG A 184 10.96 -20.19 13.43
N ASN A 185 10.28 -19.04 13.28
CA ASN A 185 10.22 -17.96 14.28
C ASN A 185 8.80 -17.50 14.56
N SER A 186 7.79 -18.35 14.36
CA SER A 186 6.36 -18.01 14.38
C SER A 186 5.84 -17.39 15.69
N LYS A 187 6.59 -17.55 16.80
CA LYS A 187 6.18 -17.07 18.14
C LYS A 187 7.03 -15.89 18.64
N SER A 188 8.03 -15.45 17.88
CA SER A 188 8.92 -14.36 18.26
C SER A 188 8.64 -13.08 17.45
N ILE A 189 9.04 -11.93 18.01
CA ILE A 189 9.09 -10.68 17.27
C ILE A 189 10.43 -10.66 16.51
N PRO A 190 10.44 -10.41 15.19
CA PRO A 190 11.66 -10.44 14.38
C PRO A 190 12.52 -9.18 14.61
N SER A 191 12.99 -9.00 15.84
CA SER A 191 13.79 -7.86 16.26
C SER A 191 14.69 -8.24 17.43
N THR A 192 15.97 -7.88 17.36
CA THR A 192 16.93 -8.03 18.46
C THR A 192 16.56 -7.18 19.69
N LYS A 193 15.71 -6.15 19.50
CA LYS A 193 15.19 -5.28 20.58
C LYS A 193 14.00 -5.90 21.31
N GLY A 194 13.43 -7.01 20.82
CA GLY A 194 12.20 -7.61 21.36
C GLY A 194 10.91 -6.82 21.11
N SER A 195 10.99 -5.74 20.30
CA SER A 195 9.86 -4.90 19.91
C SER A 195 10.03 -4.34 18.49
N LEU A 196 8.92 -3.95 17.86
CA LEU A 196 8.83 -3.20 16.61
C LEU A 196 7.92 -1.99 16.80
#